data_672e72570b55e62f7152dcc4a4acd986
#
_entry.id   672e72570b55e62f7152dcc4a4acd986
#
_cell.length_a   1.000
_cell.length_b   1.000
_cell.length_c   1.000
_cell.angle_alpha   90.00
_cell.angle_beta   90.00
_cell.angle_gamma   90.00
#
_symmetry.space_group_name_H-M   'P 1'
#
loop_
_entity.id
_entity.type
_entity.pdbx_description
1 polymer ?
#
loop_
_entity_poly.entity_id
_entity_poly.type
_entity_poly.pdbx_seq_one_letter_code
_entity_poly.pdbx_strand_id
1 'polypeptide(L)'
;QDLENMIQFIKSTPINSVVIDVRDGYGKITMPLDTNNEEVKEHTVNEVPDTTALLKRLEKEQIYPIARIVCFGDRYIPKAEPERSFRNALGQLWYTDDGETFLNPFLKENWEYIAEIAIGAAKAGFKDIQLDYVRFPLGFETVSDDLVFDKGDYAHIKNDDEARIAAITDFVAFIREKLQPYGVHLSADILAHAITESKIGGIGQKFVNIAEKVDVVSPMIFPSHWVNYALDVKDPDKDPYEIVKRYMVIEKGYVKTINPSPISRPWIQAFTADFLGEGNYQLYTADVISEEIQALKEAGVTEYLLWNAASQYSTEIKF
;
A
#
# COMPACT_ATOMS: atom_id res chain seq x y z
N GLN A 1 16.98 -3.42 9.45
CA GLN A 1 18.11 -2.72 8.82
C GLN A 1 18.53 -1.55 9.70
N ASP A 2 19.83 -1.30 9.75
CA ASP A 2 20.36 -0.21 10.56
C ASP A 2 19.90 1.15 10.01
N LEU A 3 19.21 1.93 10.84
CA LEU A 3 18.72 3.27 10.52
C LEU A 3 19.84 4.18 9.99
N GLU A 4 21.04 4.09 10.57
CA GLU A 4 22.16 4.91 10.14
C GLU A 4 22.61 4.57 8.72
N ASN A 5 22.60 3.31 8.31
CA ASN A 5 22.91 2.91 6.94
C ASN A 5 21.88 3.47 5.94
N MET A 6 20.60 3.46 6.31
CA MET A 6 19.55 4.06 5.48
C MET A 6 19.71 5.58 5.37
N ILE A 7 19.97 6.26 6.49
CA ILE A 7 20.25 7.71 6.49
C ILE A 7 21.46 8.03 5.60
N GLN A 8 22.54 7.25 5.69
CA GLN A 8 23.72 7.47 4.84
C GLN A 8 23.41 7.25 3.36
N PHE A 9 22.64 6.21 3.01
CA PHE A 9 22.19 6.00 1.64
C PHE A 9 21.39 7.21 1.13
N ILE A 10 20.39 7.67 1.89
CA ILE A 10 19.57 8.84 1.51
C ILE A 10 20.46 10.08 1.32
N LYS A 11 21.40 10.33 2.22
CA LYS A 11 22.31 11.49 2.13
C LYS A 11 23.30 11.42 0.96
N SER A 12 23.60 10.24 0.45
CA SER A 12 24.49 10.02 -0.70
C SER A 12 23.78 10.01 -2.05
N THR A 13 22.46 10.16 -2.06
CA THR A 13 21.61 10.09 -3.26
C THR A 13 20.62 11.26 -3.28
N PRO A 14 19.91 11.51 -4.41
CA PRO A 14 18.82 12.48 -4.45
C PRO A 14 17.54 12.07 -3.69
N ILE A 15 17.48 10.87 -3.12
CA ILE A 15 16.36 10.42 -2.28
C ILE A 15 16.21 11.33 -1.07
N ASN A 16 14.98 11.71 -0.73
CA ASN A 16 14.69 12.65 0.35
C ASN A 16 13.58 12.19 1.31
N SER A 17 13.12 10.97 1.17
CA SER A 17 12.05 10.41 2.00
C SER A 17 12.33 8.98 2.41
N VAL A 18 11.66 8.53 3.46
CA VAL A 18 11.67 7.14 3.91
C VAL A 18 10.25 6.70 4.27
N VAL A 19 9.89 5.50 3.84
CA VAL A 19 8.65 4.83 4.26
C VAL A 19 8.98 3.94 5.45
N ILE A 20 8.21 4.08 6.52
CA ILE A 20 8.38 3.34 7.77
C ILE A 20 7.06 2.62 8.08
N ASP A 21 7.13 1.30 8.25
CA ASP A 21 5.98 0.52 8.67
C ASP A 21 5.60 0.88 10.10
N VAL A 22 4.48 1.58 10.27
CA VAL A 22 3.84 1.80 11.58
C VAL A 22 2.97 0.60 11.94
N ARG A 23 2.33 0.00 10.94
CA ARG A 23 1.64 -1.27 11.06
C ARG A 23 2.02 -2.19 9.91
N ASP A 24 2.58 -3.36 10.24
CA ASP A 24 3.10 -4.32 9.26
C ASP A 24 2.00 -5.22 8.65
N GLY A 25 2.38 -6.06 7.68
CA GLY A 25 1.47 -7.00 7.00
C GLY A 25 0.94 -8.13 7.89
N TYR A 26 1.45 -8.29 9.11
CA TYR A 26 0.95 -9.26 10.08
C TYR A 26 -0.05 -8.65 11.05
N GLY A 27 -0.19 -7.33 11.08
CA GLY A 27 -1.06 -6.62 12.02
C GLY A 27 -0.33 -6.07 13.26
N LYS A 28 1.01 -6.17 13.33
CA LYS A 28 1.79 -5.62 14.42
C LYS A 28 1.95 -4.11 14.26
N ILE A 29 1.81 -3.38 15.35
CA ILE A 29 2.16 -1.96 15.43
C ILE A 29 3.58 -1.88 15.95
N THR A 30 4.49 -1.35 15.13
CA THR A 30 5.94 -1.46 15.33
C THR A 30 6.51 -0.50 16.37
N MET A 31 5.73 0.51 16.75
CA MET A 31 6.15 1.59 17.62
C MET A 31 5.02 2.06 18.55
N PRO A 32 5.34 2.61 19.73
CA PRO A 32 4.34 3.19 20.62
C PRO A 32 3.70 4.42 19.97
N LEU A 33 2.37 4.48 20.03
CA LEU A 33 1.54 5.58 19.54
C LEU A 33 0.79 6.24 20.72
N ASP A 34 0.55 7.55 20.60
CA ASP A 34 -0.28 8.28 21.56
C ASP A 34 -1.76 8.01 21.28
N THR A 35 -2.29 7.00 21.95
CA THR A 35 -3.69 6.58 21.87
C THR A 35 -4.20 6.04 23.19
N ASN A 36 -5.51 6.15 23.42
CA ASN A 36 -6.22 5.51 24.53
C ASN A 36 -6.85 4.16 24.12
N ASN A 37 -6.75 3.77 22.87
CA ASN A 37 -7.28 2.52 22.37
C ASN A 37 -6.46 1.33 22.90
N GLU A 38 -7.07 0.49 23.74
CA GLU A 38 -6.38 -0.65 24.35
C GLU A 38 -5.98 -1.71 23.32
N GLU A 39 -6.78 -1.94 22.29
CA GLU A 39 -6.48 -2.89 21.21
C GLU A 39 -5.21 -2.46 20.43
N VAL A 40 -5.05 -1.16 20.16
CA VAL A 40 -3.81 -0.62 19.55
C VAL A 40 -2.61 -0.87 20.46
N LYS A 41 -2.75 -0.66 21.77
CA LYS A 41 -1.66 -0.90 22.73
C LYS A 41 -1.29 -2.37 22.83
N GLU A 42 -2.28 -3.26 22.82
CA GLU A 42 -2.08 -4.71 22.91
C GLU A 42 -1.29 -5.27 21.72
N HIS A 43 -1.56 -4.74 20.51
CA HIS A 43 -0.88 -5.16 19.29
C HIS A 43 0.43 -4.39 19.02
N THR A 44 0.84 -3.50 19.92
CA THR A 44 2.11 -2.75 19.79
C THR A 44 3.29 -3.62 20.23
N VAL A 45 4.24 -3.80 19.31
CA VAL A 45 5.54 -4.41 19.56
C VAL A 45 6.59 -3.31 19.45
N ASN A 46 7.49 -3.20 20.43
CA ASN A 46 8.46 -2.10 20.48
C ASN A 46 9.68 -2.36 19.56
N GLU A 47 9.47 -2.51 18.25
CA GLU A 47 10.56 -2.59 17.27
C GLU A 47 11.26 -1.24 17.11
N VAL A 48 10.50 -0.16 17.22
CA VAL A 48 11.00 1.22 17.27
C VAL A 48 10.59 1.83 18.61
N PRO A 49 11.40 1.66 19.67
CA PRO A 49 10.99 2.00 21.04
C PRO A 49 10.87 3.51 21.30
N ASP A 50 11.51 4.35 20.51
CA ASP A 50 11.48 5.82 20.63
C ASP A 50 11.13 6.47 19.30
N THR A 51 9.83 6.52 18.98
CA THR A 51 9.29 7.17 17.78
C THR A 51 9.67 8.64 17.72
N THR A 52 9.70 9.33 18.87
CA THR A 52 10.04 10.76 18.92
C THR A 52 11.49 10.99 18.55
N ALA A 53 12.43 10.19 19.06
CA ALA A 53 13.83 10.30 18.71
C ALA A 53 14.08 9.98 17.23
N LEU A 54 13.40 8.96 16.70
CA LEU A 54 13.46 8.62 15.28
C LEU A 54 13.03 9.81 14.41
N LEU A 55 11.85 10.37 14.64
CA LEU A 55 11.32 11.45 13.81
C LEU A 55 12.12 12.75 13.94
N LYS A 56 12.62 13.09 15.14
CA LYS A 56 13.55 14.21 15.31
C LYS A 56 14.88 14.00 14.57
N ARG A 57 15.36 12.74 14.52
CA ARG A 57 16.56 12.42 13.76
C ARG A 57 16.33 12.61 12.26
N LEU A 58 15.21 12.15 11.71
CA LEU A 58 14.85 12.33 10.31
C LEU A 58 14.66 13.83 9.96
N GLU A 59 13.98 14.58 10.81
CA GLU A 59 13.79 16.02 10.63
C GLU A 59 15.12 16.77 10.58
N LYS A 60 16.05 16.45 11.48
CA LYS A 60 17.41 17.04 11.49
C LYS A 60 18.15 16.78 10.18
N GLU A 61 17.98 15.62 9.57
CA GLU A 61 18.59 15.24 8.30
C GLU A 61 17.77 15.69 7.09
N GLN A 62 16.63 16.39 7.30
CA GLN A 62 15.70 16.83 6.26
C GLN A 62 15.10 15.68 5.44
N ILE A 63 14.87 14.53 6.07
CA ILE A 63 14.27 13.34 5.46
C ILE A 63 12.78 13.34 5.78
N TYR A 64 11.96 13.24 4.73
CA TYR A 64 10.49 13.23 4.84
C TYR A 64 9.98 11.87 5.29
N PRO A 65 9.34 11.76 6.48
CA PRO A 65 8.85 10.49 7.01
C PRO A 65 7.43 10.18 6.52
N ILE A 66 7.26 9.01 5.90
CA ILE A 66 5.98 8.45 5.47
C ILE A 66 5.65 7.27 6.38
N ALA A 67 4.49 7.30 7.03
CA ALA A 67 3.98 6.21 7.85
C ALA A 67 3.18 5.23 6.99
N ARG A 68 3.71 4.03 6.72
CA ARG A 68 2.94 2.99 6.04
C ARG A 68 2.12 2.20 7.05
N ILE A 69 0.82 2.05 6.75
CA ILE A 69 -0.14 1.31 7.55
C ILE A 69 -0.80 0.26 6.67
N VAL A 70 -0.49 -1.00 6.90
CA VAL A 70 -1.23 -2.11 6.28
C VAL A 70 -2.62 -2.15 6.91
N CYS A 71 -3.68 -1.92 6.10
CA CYS A 71 -5.03 -1.71 6.63
C CYS A 71 -5.74 -3.01 6.98
N PHE A 72 -5.98 -3.88 6.01
CA PHE A 72 -6.85 -5.05 6.22
C PHE A 72 -6.11 -6.39 6.35
N GLY A 73 -4.82 -6.48 6.02
CA GLY A 73 -4.01 -7.65 6.37
C GLY A 73 -3.80 -7.72 7.88
N ASP A 74 -4.15 -8.84 8.53
CA ASP A 74 -4.01 -9.02 9.98
C ASP A 74 -4.00 -10.50 10.35
N ARG A 75 -3.13 -10.89 11.28
CA ARG A 75 -3.02 -12.26 11.80
C ARG A 75 -3.41 -12.42 13.27
N TYR A 76 -3.75 -11.33 13.94
CA TYR A 76 -4.07 -11.30 15.38
C TYR A 76 -5.56 -11.18 15.63
N ILE A 77 -6.17 -10.07 15.21
CA ILE A 77 -7.59 -9.80 15.43
C ILE A 77 -8.47 -10.90 14.83
N PRO A 78 -8.27 -11.37 13.58
CA PRO A 78 -9.08 -12.45 13.02
C PRO A 78 -9.04 -13.75 13.82
N LYS A 79 -7.95 -14.03 14.53
CA LYS A 79 -7.84 -15.23 15.38
C LYS A 79 -8.56 -15.07 16.71
N ALA A 80 -8.52 -13.86 17.28
CA ALA A 80 -9.18 -13.55 18.55
C ALA A 80 -10.69 -13.31 18.35
N GLU A 81 -11.05 -12.64 17.26
CA GLU A 81 -12.40 -12.20 16.93
C GLU A 81 -12.74 -12.56 15.45
N PRO A 82 -13.02 -13.85 15.15
CA PRO A 82 -13.26 -14.31 13.78
C PRO A 82 -14.45 -13.65 13.09
N GLU A 83 -15.40 -13.07 13.84
CA GLU A 83 -16.53 -12.31 13.34
C GLU A 83 -16.12 -11.00 12.66
N ARG A 84 -14.97 -10.46 13.00
CA ARG A 84 -14.39 -9.27 12.35
C ARG A 84 -13.63 -9.59 11.06
N SER A 85 -13.69 -10.85 10.62
CA SER A 85 -12.98 -11.40 9.47
C SER A 85 -13.93 -12.25 8.59
N PHE A 86 -13.36 -13.19 7.88
CA PHE A 86 -14.06 -14.15 7.00
C PHE A 86 -13.96 -15.56 7.58
N ARG A 87 -15.07 -16.30 7.54
CA ARG A 87 -15.16 -17.65 8.08
C ARG A 87 -15.69 -18.62 7.00
N ASN A 88 -15.31 -19.86 7.09
CA ASN A 88 -15.92 -20.91 6.27
C ASN A 88 -17.33 -21.27 6.78
N ALA A 89 -18.03 -22.14 6.05
CA ALA A 89 -19.38 -22.60 6.42
C ALA A 89 -19.48 -23.31 7.78
N LEU A 90 -18.33 -23.79 8.33
CA LEU A 90 -18.27 -24.40 9.66
C LEU A 90 -18.02 -23.37 10.76
N GLY A 91 -17.95 -22.07 10.42
CA GLY A 91 -17.65 -21.00 11.37
C GLY A 91 -16.17 -20.85 11.75
N GLN A 92 -15.27 -21.59 11.11
CA GLN A 92 -13.84 -21.50 11.34
C GLN A 92 -13.26 -20.33 10.55
N LEU A 93 -12.20 -19.67 11.10
CA LEU A 93 -11.48 -18.63 10.41
C LEU A 93 -10.99 -19.12 9.05
N TRP A 94 -11.21 -18.30 8.02
CA TRP A 94 -10.74 -18.57 6.68
C TRP A 94 -9.34 -17.95 6.46
N TYR A 95 -8.52 -18.63 5.69
CA TYR A 95 -7.17 -18.23 5.28
C TYR A 95 -7.09 -18.21 3.77
N THR A 96 -6.32 -17.26 3.22
CA THR A 96 -5.94 -17.28 1.81
C THR A 96 -5.03 -18.49 1.52
N ASP A 97 -4.78 -18.77 0.26
CA ASP A 97 -3.87 -19.86 -0.16
C ASP A 97 -2.45 -19.66 0.40
N ASP A 98 -2.04 -18.41 0.62
CA ASP A 98 -0.75 -18.06 1.23
C ASP A 98 -0.77 -18.10 2.78
N GLY A 99 -1.89 -18.51 3.37
CA GLY A 99 -2.06 -18.60 4.83
C GLY A 99 -2.22 -17.25 5.52
N GLU A 100 -2.63 -16.22 4.81
CA GLU A 100 -2.93 -14.90 5.37
C GLU A 100 -4.38 -14.82 5.84
N THR A 101 -4.63 -13.92 6.80
CA THR A 101 -5.96 -13.55 7.26
C THR A 101 -6.18 -12.05 7.09
N PHE A 102 -7.44 -11.63 6.99
CA PHE A 102 -7.81 -10.25 6.75
C PHE A 102 -8.91 -9.80 7.70
N LEU A 103 -8.82 -8.56 8.13
CA LEU A 103 -9.98 -7.85 8.68
C LEU A 103 -11.01 -7.65 7.57
N ASN A 104 -12.29 -7.78 7.90
CA ASN A 104 -13.37 -7.56 6.95
C ASN A 104 -13.53 -6.06 6.66
N PRO A 105 -13.28 -5.58 5.42
CA PRO A 105 -13.39 -4.16 5.06
C PRO A 105 -14.80 -3.59 5.11
N PHE A 106 -15.83 -4.42 5.21
CA PHE A 106 -17.20 -3.94 5.37
C PHE A 106 -17.51 -3.41 6.77
N LEU A 107 -16.70 -3.75 7.78
CA LEU A 107 -16.99 -3.44 9.18
C LEU A 107 -16.34 -2.16 9.65
N LYS A 108 -17.14 -1.20 10.09
CA LYS A 108 -16.65 0.11 10.56
C LYS A 108 -15.79 0.02 11.83
N GLU A 109 -15.98 -0.98 12.65
CA GLU A 109 -15.10 -1.21 13.80
C GLU A 109 -13.64 -1.44 13.40
N ASN A 110 -13.40 -2.14 12.26
CA ASN A 110 -12.08 -2.30 11.69
C ASN A 110 -11.52 -0.97 11.16
N TRP A 111 -12.40 -0.09 10.64
CA TRP A 111 -12.00 1.23 10.19
C TRP A 111 -11.57 2.13 11.35
N GLU A 112 -12.33 2.13 12.44
CA GLU A 112 -12.00 2.91 13.65
C GLU A 112 -10.66 2.44 14.24
N TYR A 113 -10.40 1.13 14.28
CA TYR A 113 -9.11 0.60 14.72
C TYR A 113 -7.95 1.13 13.86
N ILE A 114 -8.06 1.09 12.53
CA ILE A 114 -7.03 1.62 11.63
C ILE A 114 -6.91 3.15 11.76
N ALA A 115 -8.02 3.86 11.94
CA ALA A 115 -8.02 5.30 12.14
C ALA A 115 -7.25 5.72 13.41
N GLU A 116 -7.38 4.99 14.52
CA GLU A 116 -6.63 5.24 15.74
C GLU A 116 -5.11 5.13 15.51
N ILE A 117 -4.67 4.15 14.73
CA ILE A 117 -3.26 3.98 14.36
C ILE A 117 -2.80 5.16 13.48
N ALA A 118 -3.60 5.53 12.48
CA ALA A 118 -3.30 6.64 11.57
C ALA A 118 -3.20 7.98 12.33
N ILE A 119 -4.12 8.24 13.25
CA ILE A 119 -4.11 9.42 14.12
C ILE A 119 -2.88 9.41 15.03
N GLY A 120 -2.55 8.25 15.63
CA GLY A 120 -1.35 8.11 16.45
C GLY A 120 -0.07 8.40 15.69
N ALA A 121 0.05 7.94 14.46
CA ALA A 121 1.19 8.23 13.58
C ALA A 121 1.25 9.74 13.21
N ALA A 122 0.12 10.35 12.90
CA ALA A 122 0.06 11.80 12.62
C ALA A 122 0.47 12.64 13.84
N LYS A 123 -0.01 12.30 15.03
CA LYS A 123 0.40 12.95 16.30
C LYS A 123 1.89 12.76 16.60
N ALA A 124 2.47 11.62 16.26
CA ALA A 124 3.89 11.34 16.46
C ALA A 124 4.77 12.26 15.61
N GLY A 125 4.28 12.79 14.47
CA GLY A 125 4.99 13.74 13.62
C GLY A 125 5.32 13.24 12.22
N PHE A 126 4.76 12.10 11.78
CA PHE A 126 4.80 11.70 10.39
C PHE A 126 4.12 12.76 9.51
N LYS A 127 4.61 12.93 8.29
CA LYS A 127 4.14 13.96 7.37
C LYS A 127 3.13 13.43 6.36
N ASP A 128 3.13 12.13 6.17
CA ASP A 128 2.28 11.41 5.22
C ASP A 128 1.83 10.09 5.85
N ILE A 129 0.56 9.80 5.76
CA ILE A 129 -0.03 8.53 6.18
C ILE A 129 -0.35 7.74 4.92
N GLN A 130 0.39 6.68 4.68
CA GLN A 130 0.26 5.82 3.52
C GLN A 130 -0.52 4.57 3.88
N LEU A 131 -1.69 4.41 3.27
CA LEU A 131 -2.55 3.25 3.43
C LEU A 131 -2.16 2.18 2.42
N ASP A 132 -1.80 1.00 2.90
CA ASP A 132 -1.56 -0.18 2.07
C ASP A 132 -2.53 -1.30 2.42
N TYR A 133 -2.64 -2.32 1.56
CA TYR A 133 -3.66 -3.37 1.67
C TYR A 133 -5.08 -2.80 1.84
N VAL A 134 -5.35 -1.71 1.15
CA VAL A 134 -6.67 -1.06 1.05
C VAL A 134 -7.52 -1.85 0.07
N ARG A 135 -7.84 -3.08 0.45
CA ARG A 135 -8.50 -4.05 -0.43
C ARG A 135 -9.01 -5.27 0.32
N PHE A 136 -9.92 -5.99 -0.33
CA PHE A 136 -10.22 -7.37 0.02
C PHE A 136 -9.03 -8.30 -0.37
N PRO A 137 -8.99 -9.55 0.14
CA PRO A 137 -7.99 -10.52 -0.28
C PRO A 137 -7.95 -10.70 -1.80
N LEU A 138 -6.78 -11.02 -2.36
CA LEU A 138 -6.68 -11.38 -3.78
C LEU A 138 -7.48 -12.66 -4.05
N GLY A 139 -8.23 -12.69 -5.15
CA GLY A 139 -9.10 -13.82 -5.51
C GLY A 139 -10.35 -13.96 -4.63
N PHE A 140 -10.65 -13.00 -3.75
CA PHE A 140 -11.79 -13.05 -2.84
C PHE A 140 -13.12 -13.27 -3.58
N GLU A 141 -13.29 -12.70 -4.77
CA GLU A 141 -14.48 -12.85 -5.62
C GLU A 141 -14.74 -14.30 -6.04
N THR A 142 -13.71 -15.15 -6.05
CA THR A 142 -13.85 -16.56 -6.45
C THR A 142 -14.29 -17.47 -5.31
N VAL A 143 -14.14 -17.02 -4.06
CA VAL A 143 -14.42 -17.81 -2.85
C VAL A 143 -15.49 -17.18 -1.95
N SER A 144 -15.85 -15.93 -2.17
CA SER A 144 -16.71 -15.17 -1.26
C SER A 144 -18.09 -15.79 -1.05
N ASP A 145 -18.63 -16.51 -2.03
CA ASP A 145 -19.94 -17.18 -1.94
C ASP A 145 -19.94 -18.36 -0.95
N ASP A 146 -18.76 -18.94 -0.70
CA ASP A 146 -18.56 -20.05 0.25
C ASP A 146 -18.19 -19.56 1.65
N LEU A 147 -18.05 -18.24 1.83
CA LEU A 147 -17.63 -17.63 3.11
C LEU A 147 -18.81 -17.00 3.86
N VAL A 148 -18.69 -16.99 5.17
CA VAL A 148 -19.62 -16.35 6.10
C VAL A 148 -18.96 -15.08 6.64
N PHE A 149 -19.53 -13.94 6.37
CA PHE A 149 -19.09 -12.62 6.85
C PHE A 149 -20.25 -11.62 6.84
N ASP A 150 -20.13 -10.58 7.64
CA ASP A 150 -21.11 -9.49 7.67
C ASP A 150 -20.72 -8.44 6.59
N LYS A 151 -21.70 -8.03 5.80
CA LYS A 151 -21.57 -6.93 4.82
C LYS A 151 -21.90 -5.56 5.43
N GLY A 152 -22.22 -5.48 6.72
CA GLY A 152 -22.54 -4.24 7.42
C GLY A 152 -23.54 -3.37 6.64
N ASP A 153 -23.24 -2.09 6.54
CA ASP A 153 -24.06 -1.12 5.83
C ASP A 153 -24.19 -1.38 4.31
N TYR A 154 -23.38 -2.27 3.75
CA TYR A 154 -23.34 -2.58 2.30
C TYR A 154 -24.21 -3.78 1.91
N ALA A 155 -24.89 -4.43 2.86
CA ALA A 155 -25.74 -5.60 2.60
C ALA A 155 -26.90 -5.30 1.64
N HIS A 156 -27.30 -4.06 1.47
CA HIS A 156 -28.36 -3.62 0.55
C HIS A 156 -27.89 -3.56 -0.92
N ILE A 157 -26.58 -3.53 -1.18
CA ILE A 157 -26.02 -3.47 -2.54
C ILE A 157 -25.97 -4.89 -3.12
N LYS A 158 -26.71 -5.10 -4.19
CA LYS A 158 -26.89 -6.44 -4.80
C LYS A 158 -25.66 -6.93 -5.57
N ASN A 159 -24.93 -6.01 -6.19
CA ASN A 159 -23.71 -6.34 -6.91
C ASN A 159 -22.53 -6.34 -5.93
N ASP A 160 -21.92 -7.50 -5.74
CA ASP A 160 -20.86 -7.68 -4.75
C ASP A 160 -19.59 -6.89 -5.06
N ASP A 161 -19.24 -6.73 -6.35
CA ASP A 161 -18.13 -5.87 -6.76
C ASP A 161 -18.39 -4.41 -6.39
N GLU A 162 -19.61 -3.92 -6.66
CA GLU A 162 -20.01 -2.56 -6.29
C GLU A 162 -20.02 -2.36 -4.77
N ALA A 163 -20.45 -3.36 -4.01
CA ALA A 163 -20.42 -3.30 -2.55
C ALA A 163 -18.98 -3.20 -2.03
N ARG A 164 -18.05 -4.03 -2.55
CA ARG A 164 -16.63 -3.98 -2.19
C ARG A 164 -15.97 -2.66 -2.57
N ILE A 165 -16.24 -2.15 -3.77
CA ILE A 165 -15.73 -0.85 -4.24
C ILE A 165 -16.26 0.27 -3.35
N ALA A 166 -17.54 0.26 -2.99
CA ALA A 166 -18.13 1.26 -2.11
C ALA A 166 -17.44 1.24 -0.73
N ALA A 167 -17.30 0.07 -0.11
CA ALA A 167 -16.69 -0.07 1.20
C ALA A 167 -15.24 0.43 1.23
N ILE A 168 -14.43 0.07 0.24
CA ILE A 168 -13.04 0.55 0.17
C ILE A 168 -12.97 2.06 -0.08
N THR A 169 -13.82 2.59 -0.97
CA THR A 169 -13.87 4.03 -1.24
C THR A 169 -14.26 4.82 0.00
N ASP A 170 -15.30 4.36 0.72
CA ASP A 170 -15.80 5.00 1.93
C ASP A 170 -14.80 4.88 3.09
N PHE A 171 -14.08 3.76 3.20
CA PHE A 171 -12.99 3.62 4.16
C PHE A 171 -11.90 4.68 3.96
N VAL A 172 -11.44 4.88 2.72
CA VAL A 172 -10.41 5.89 2.44
C VAL A 172 -10.94 7.31 2.75
N ALA A 173 -12.19 7.59 2.39
CA ALA A 173 -12.83 8.86 2.73
C ALA A 173 -12.94 9.07 4.25
N PHE A 174 -13.28 8.02 4.99
CA PHE A 174 -13.36 8.02 6.45
C PHE A 174 -11.99 8.32 7.09
N ILE A 175 -10.91 7.68 6.64
CA ILE A 175 -9.55 7.98 7.14
C ILE A 175 -9.17 9.43 6.81
N ARG A 176 -9.48 9.92 5.60
CA ARG A 176 -9.25 11.33 5.23
C ARG A 176 -9.92 12.29 6.20
N GLU A 177 -11.19 12.06 6.52
CA GLU A 177 -11.93 12.89 7.48
C GLU A 177 -11.28 12.88 8.87
N LYS A 178 -10.90 11.70 9.38
CA LYS A 178 -10.25 11.54 10.68
C LYS A 178 -8.88 12.24 10.74
N LEU A 179 -8.14 12.29 9.63
CA LEU A 179 -6.82 12.92 9.56
C LEU A 179 -6.86 14.45 9.29
N GLN A 180 -7.99 14.98 8.86
CA GLN A 180 -8.11 16.42 8.53
C GLN A 180 -7.57 17.36 9.61
N PRO A 181 -7.80 17.15 10.94
CA PRO A 181 -7.31 18.05 11.98
C PRO A 181 -5.79 18.08 12.14
N TYR A 182 -5.08 17.09 11.58
CA TYR A 182 -3.65 16.91 11.82
C TYR A 182 -2.76 17.50 10.72
N GLY A 183 -3.33 17.88 9.57
CA GLY A 183 -2.61 18.55 8.49
C GLY A 183 -1.52 17.68 7.83
N VAL A 184 -1.67 16.36 7.87
CA VAL A 184 -0.80 15.40 7.20
C VAL A 184 -1.35 15.07 5.81
N HIS A 185 -0.47 14.64 4.90
CA HIS A 185 -0.93 14.07 3.63
C HIS A 185 -1.49 12.67 3.85
N LEU A 186 -2.48 12.31 3.04
CA LEU A 186 -2.99 10.96 2.93
C LEU A 186 -2.59 10.38 1.58
N SER A 187 -1.90 9.24 1.59
CA SER A 187 -1.56 8.48 0.40
C SER A 187 -2.15 7.07 0.44
N ALA A 188 -2.34 6.45 -0.72
CA ALA A 188 -2.82 5.08 -0.81
C ALA A 188 -2.03 4.28 -1.84
N ASP A 189 -1.60 3.10 -1.43
CA ASP A 189 -1.00 2.10 -2.29
C ASP A 189 -2.11 1.34 -3.04
N ILE A 190 -1.98 1.27 -4.34
CA ILE A 190 -2.96 0.65 -5.23
C ILE A 190 -2.25 -0.36 -6.12
N LEU A 191 -2.87 -1.52 -6.32
CA LEU A 191 -2.38 -2.44 -7.34
C LEU A 191 -2.45 -1.78 -8.72
N ALA A 192 -1.36 -1.78 -9.47
CA ALA A 192 -1.30 -1.14 -10.77
C ALA A 192 -2.35 -1.69 -11.76
N HIS A 193 -2.70 -2.98 -11.64
CA HIS A 193 -3.78 -3.60 -12.41
C HIS A 193 -5.15 -2.94 -12.19
N ALA A 194 -5.34 -2.20 -11.06
CA ALA A 194 -6.58 -1.48 -10.75
C ALA A 194 -6.97 -0.45 -11.82
N ILE A 195 -6.05 -0.05 -12.66
CA ILE A 195 -6.28 0.90 -13.73
C ILE A 195 -6.59 0.22 -15.07
N THR A 196 -6.03 -0.97 -15.29
CA THR A 196 -6.04 -1.63 -16.61
C THR A 196 -7.13 -2.69 -16.75
N GLU A 197 -7.60 -3.24 -15.63
CA GLU A 197 -8.61 -4.29 -15.62
C GLU A 197 -9.99 -3.73 -15.25
N SER A 198 -10.98 -3.95 -16.11
CA SER A 198 -12.36 -3.54 -15.85
C SER A 198 -13.04 -4.30 -14.69
N LYS A 199 -12.35 -5.25 -14.05
CA LYS A 199 -12.86 -6.15 -13.01
C LYS A 199 -11.99 -6.24 -11.78
N ILE A 200 -11.67 -5.13 -11.17
CA ILE A 200 -11.02 -5.12 -9.86
C ILE A 200 -12.06 -4.98 -8.73
N GLY A 201 -13.30 -5.10 -9.09
CA GLY A 201 -14.40 -5.24 -8.14
C GLY A 201 -14.17 -6.35 -7.12
N GLY A 202 -13.48 -7.43 -7.49
CA GLY A 202 -13.13 -8.54 -6.61
C GLY A 202 -12.42 -8.11 -5.33
N ILE A 203 -11.45 -7.21 -5.43
CA ILE A 203 -10.69 -6.68 -4.28
C ILE A 203 -11.19 -5.31 -3.80
N GLY A 204 -12.19 -4.72 -4.47
CA GLY A 204 -12.77 -3.43 -4.09
C GLY A 204 -11.94 -2.21 -4.51
N GLN A 205 -10.82 -2.36 -5.20
CA GLN A 205 -10.04 -1.21 -5.68
C GLN A 205 -10.57 -0.70 -7.03
N LYS A 206 -11.03 0.55 -7.04
CA LYS A 206 -11.31 1.31 -8.25
C LYS A 206 -10.46 2.58 -8.23
N PHE A 207 -9.48 2.66 -9.14
CA PHE A 207 -8.44 3.67 -9.12
C PHE A 207 -8.98 5.10 -8.93
N VAL A 208 -9.90 5.54 -9.79
CA VAL A 208 -10.45 6.90 -9.73
C VAL A 208 -11.13 7.18 -8.39
N ASN A 209 -11.90 6.21 -7.87
CA ASN A 209 -12.63 6.38 -6.62
C ASN A 209 -11.70 6.61 -5.42
N ILE A 210 -10.57 5.87 -5.36
CA ILE A 210 -9.57 6.03 -4.30
C ILE A 210 -8.77 7.32 -4.53
N ALA A 211 -8.32 7.55 -5.77
CA ALA A 211 -7.51 8.70 -6.14
C ALA A 211 -8.20 10.05 -5.86
N GLU A 212 -9.53 10.12 -5.93
CA GLU A 212 -10.31 11.30 -5.54
C GLU A 212 -10.32 11.56 -4.03
N LYS A 213 -9.93 10.59 -3.21
CA LYS A 213 -10.00 10.67 -1.74
C LYS A 213 -8.64 10.91 -1.08
N VAL A 214 -7.54 10.87 -1.83
CA VAL A 214 -6.18 11.00 -1.31
C VAL A 214 -5.45 12.20 -1.90
N ASP A 215 -4.38 12.63 -1.23
CA ASP A 215 -3.49 13.68 -1.75
C ASP A 215 -2.45 13.07 -2.70
N VAL A 216 -2.10 11.80 -2.47
CA VAL A 216 -1.10 11.06 -3.23
C VAL A 216 -1.64 9.66 -3.55
N VAL A 217 -1.50 9.24 -4.79
CA VAL A 217 -1.76 7.86 -5.22
C VAL A 217 -0.44 7.17 -5.54
N SER A 218 -0.24 5.98 -4.99
CA SER A 218 1.00 5.21 -5.12
C SER A 218 0.73 3.84 -5.74
N PRO A 219 0.59 3.77 -7.07
CA PRO A 219 0.41 2.49 -7.75
C PRO A 219 1.70 1.66 -7.69
N MET A 220 1.55 0.37 -7.44
CA MET A 220 2.65 -0.59 -7.41
C MET A 220 2.92 -1.12 -8.82
N ILE A 221 3.82 -0.45 -9.56
CA ILE A 221 4.14 -0.78 -10.95
C ILE A 221 5.32 -1.76 -11.00
N PHE A 222 5.25 -2.86 -10.27
CA PHE A 222 6.34 -3.83 -10.30
C PHE A 222 6.31 -4.63 -11.60
N PRO A 223 7.30 -4.52 -12.50
CA PRO A 223 7.32 -5.24 -13.77
C PRO A 223 7.12 -6.75 -13.61
N SER A 224 7.68 -7.36 -12.58
CA SER A 224 7.53 -8.79 -12.29
C SER A 224 6.10 -9.25 -11.93
N HIS A 225 5.20 -8.33 -11.61
CA HIS A 225 3.81 -8.64 -11.26
C HIS A 225 2.87 -8.63 -12.47
N TRP A 226 3.37 -8.33 -13.65
CA TRP A 226 2.59 -8.33 -14.89
C TRP A 226 2.78 -9.65 -15.64
N VAL A 227 1.68 -10.15 -16.21
CA VAL A 227 1.74 -11.31 -17.10
C VAL A 227 2.37 -10.93 -18.43
N ASN A 228 2.93 -11.91 -19.13
CA ASN A 228 3.48 -11.70 -20.46
C ASN A 228 2.44 -11.08 -21.40
N TYR A 229 2.88 -10.16 -22.22
CA TYR A 229 2.06 -9.34 -23.12
C TYR A 229 1.11 -8.34 -22.44
N ALA A 230 1.23 -8.15 -21.11
CA ALA A 230 0.52 -7.05 -20.47
C ALA A 230 0.93 -5.70 -21.06
N LEU A 231 -0.06 -4.83 -21.29
CA LEU A 231 0.14 -3.54 -21.94
C LEU A 231 0.95 -3.63 -23.25
N ASP A 232 0.82 -4.75 -24.00
CA ASP A 232 1.58 -5.08 -25.22
C ASP A 232 3.11 -5.17 -25.01
N VAL A 233 3.56 -5.43 -23.77
CA VAL A 233 4.96 -5.72 -23.47
C VAL A 233 5.14 -7.23 -23.35
N LYS A 234 6.02 -7.81 -24.17
CA LYS A 234 6.16 -9.27 -24.27
C LYS A 234 6.58 -9.92 -22.95
N ASP A 235 7.65 -9.41 -22.38
CA ASP A 235 8.24 -9.91 -21.14
C ASP A 235 8.43 -8.73 -20.16
N PRO A 236 7.39 -8.35 -19.37
CA PRO A 236 7.41 -7.12 -18.58
C PRO A 236 8.61 -6.97 -17.63
N ASP A 237 9.01 -8.05 -16.92
CA ASP A 237 10.17 -8.00 -16.02
C ASP A 237 11.49 -7.74 -16.76
N LYS A 238 11.57 -8.07 -18.06
CA LYS A 238 12.75 -7.86 -18.90
C LYS A 238 12.73 -6.57 -19.70
N ASP A 239 11.62 -5.85 -19.66
CA ASP A 239 11.44 -4.56 -20.34
C ASP A 239 10.74 -3.56 -19.39
N PRO A 240 11.39 -3.24 -18.26
CA PRO A 240 10.80 -2.41 -17.20
C PRO A 240 10.51 -0.98 -17.67
N TYR A 241 11.34 -0.44 -18.57
CA TYR A 241 11.11 0.88 -19.14
C TYR A 241 9.78 0.95 -19.90
N GLU A 242 9.51 -0.01 -20.79
CA GLU A 242 8.28 0.01 -21.58
C GLU A 242 7.03 -0.23 -20.73
N ILE A 243 7.08 -1.15 -19.74
CA ILE A 243 5.91 -1.40 -18.89
C ILE A 243 5.56 -0.17 -18.07
N VAL A 244 6.54 0.49 -17.43
CA VAL A 244 6.33 1.70 -16.66
C VAL A 244 5.82 2.84 -17.53
N LYS A 245 6.44 3.06 -18.70
CA LYS A 245 6.05 4.11 -19.65
C LYS A 245 4.60 3.95 -20.11
N ARG A 246 4.20 2.74 -20.51
CA ARG A 246 2.84 2.46 -20.98
C ARG A 246 1.81 2.58 -19.85
N TYR A 247 2.15 2.10 -18.67
CA TYR A 247 1.33 2.30 -17.49
C TYR A 247 1.06 3.79 -17.23
N MET A 248 2.11 4.62 -17.25
CA MET A 248 1.99 6.06 -16.97
C MET A 248 1.14 6.81 -17.99
N VAL A 249 1.08 6.36 -19.24
CA VAL A 249 0.16 6.93 -20.25
C VAL A 249 -1.30 6.73 -19.83
N ILE A 250 -1.64 5.55 -19.32
CA ILE A 250 -2.99 5.22 -18.87
C ILE A 250 -3.33 6.02 -17.61
N GLU A 251 -2.47 5.97 -16.59
CA GLU A 251 -2.69 6.65 -15.31
C GLU A 251 -2.91 8.15 -15.48
N LYS A 252 -2.08 8.81 -16.27
CA LYS A 252 -2.23 10.24 -16.59
C LYS A 252 -3.57 10.55 -17.25
N GLY A 253 -4.09 9.61 -18.04
CA GLY A 253 -5.42 9.73 -18.64
C GLY A 253 -6.51 9.84 -17.57
N TYR A 254 -6.40 9.08 -16.48
CA TYR A 254 -7.37 9.13 -15.38
C TYR A 254 -7.11 10.28 -14.41
N VAL A 255 -5.87 10.48 -13.97
CA VAL A 255 -5.52 11.50 -12.97
C VAL A 255 -5.92 12.91 -13.41
N LYS A 256 -5.75 13.24 -14.68
CA LYS A 256 -6.17 14.57 -15.21
C LYS A 256 -7.68 14.82 -15.18
N THR A 257 -8.51 13.78 -14.99
CA THR A 257 -9.98 13.93 -14.86
C THR A 257 -10.41 14.23 -13.43
N ILE A 258 -9.50 14.13 -12.47
CA ILE A 258 -9.74 14.34 -11.03
C ILE A 258 -9.38 15.79 -10.65
N ASN A 259 -10.24 16.42 -9.87
CA ASN A 259 -10.02 17.81 -9.43
C ASN A 259 -10.33 17.97 -7.93
N PRO A 260 -9.33 18.34 -7.08
CA PRO A 260 -7.91 18.50 -7.45
C PRO A 260 -7.28 17.15 -7.84
N SER A 261 -6.33 17.18 -8.76
CA SER A 261 -5.59 15.98 -9.13
C SER A 261 -4.65 15.54 -8.00
N PRO A 262 -4.64 14.26 -7.61
CA PRO A 262 -3.65 13.77 -6.66
C PRO A 262 -2.25 13.76 -7.28
N ILE A 263 -1.23 13.77 -6.43
CA ILE A 263 0.15 13.52 -6.84
C ILE A 263 0.27 12.03 -7.17
N SER A 264 0.88 11.68 -8.30
CA SER A 264 1.30 10.31 -8.60
C SER A 264 2.68 10.07 -8.02
N ARG A 265 2.79 9.08 -7.11
CA ARG A 265 4.03 8.65 -6.46
C ARG A 265 4.13 7.12 -6.54
N PRO A 266 4.38 6.55 -7.71
CA PRO A 266 4.38 5.10 -7.90
C PRO A 266 5.51 4.42 -7.12
N TRP A 267 5.23 3.18 -6.70
CA TRP A 267 6.24 2.23 -6.28
C TRP A 267 6.85 1.55 -7.50
N ILE A 268 8.17 1.54 -7.58
CA ILE A 268 8.93 0.84 -8.62
C ILE A 268 9.76 -0.28 -8.01
N GLN A 269 10.12 -1.26 -8.84
CA GLN A 269 10.80 -2.47 -8.43
C GLN A 269 12.29 -2.22 -8.19
N ALA A 270 12.81 -2.65 -7.05
CA ALA A 270 14.23 -2.60 -6.73
C ALA A 270 14.74 -3.98 -6.22
N PHE A 271 14.20 -5.06 -6.78
CA PHE A 271 14.55 -6.44 -6.40
C PHE A 271 14.52 -7.36 -7.63
N THR A 272 15.33 -8.42 -7.61
CA THR A 272 15.29 -9.48 -8.62
C THR A 272 14.14 -10.44 -8.31
N ALA A 273 13.29 -10.70 -9.31
CA ALA A 273 12.09 -11.54 -9.19
C ALA A 273 12.37 -13.00 -9.58
N ASP A 274 13.30 -13.67 -8.89
CA ASP A 274 13.71 -15.05 -9.17
C ASP A 274 12.59 -16.08 -9.00
N PHE A 275 11.53 -15.74 -8.27
CA PHE A 275 10.31 -16.54 -8.13
C PHE A 275 9.57 -16.77 -9.47
N LEU A 276 9.84 -15.98 -10.51
CA LEU A 276 9.31 -16.17 -11.85
C LEU A 276 9.91 -17.39 -12.56
N GLY A 277 11.00 -17.95 -12.03
CA GLY A 277 11.72 -19.08 -12.59
C GLY A 277 12.73 -18.69 -13.67
N GLU A 278 13.73 -19.57 -13.85
CA GLU A 278 14.84 -19.36 -14.79
C GLU A 278 14.33 -19.04 -16.20
N GLY A 279 14.91 -17.99 -16.80
CA GLY A 279 14.56 -17.53 -18.13
C GLY A 279 13.36 -16.57 -18.19
N ASN A 280 12.61 -16.38 -17.09
CA ASN A 280 11.44 -15.49 -17.04
C ASN A 280 11.68 -14.17 -16.31
N TYR A 281 12.84 -13.97 -15.71
CA TYR A 281 13.24 -12.73 -15.03
C TYR A 281 14.62 -12.25 -15.49
N GLN A 282 14.96 -11.03 -15.11
CA GLN A 282 16.34 -10.50 -15.24
C GLN A 282 16.90 -10.14 -13.87
N LEU A 283 18.24 -10.04 -13.79
CA LEU A 283 18.89 -9.49 -12.61
C LEU A 283 18.58 -7.99 -12.53
N TYR A 284 18.00 -7.58 -11.40
CA TYR A 284 17.54 -6.20 -11.21
C TYR A 284 18.70 -5.34 -10.66
N THR A 285 19.56 -4.92 -11.57
CA THR A 285 20.74 -4.09 -11.29
C THR A 285 20.35 -2.61 -11.14
N ALA A 286 21.31 -1.79 -10.71
CA ALA A 286 21.13 -0.34 -10.66
C ALA A 286 20.75 0.27 -12.02
N ASP A 287 21.28 -0.25 -13.14
CA ASP A 287 20.92 0.24 -14.47
C ASP A 287 19.46 -0.09 -14.81
N VAL A 288 18.97 -1.28 -14.47
CA VAL A 288 17.57 -1.69 -14.69
C VAL A 288 16.60 -0.81 -13.88
N ILE A 289 16.91 -0.54 -12.60
CA ILE A 289 16.11 0.40 -11.79
C ILE A 289 16.13 1.80 -12.41
N SER A 290 17.28 2.23 -12.95
CA SER A 290 17.40 3.53 -13.62
C SER A 290 16.54 3.64 -14.88
N GLU A 291 16.26 2.53 -15.57
CA GLU A 291 15.34 2.51 -16.71
C GLU A 291 13.89 2.80 -16.29
N GLU A 292 13.43 2.26 -15.15
CA GLU A 292 12.11 2.60 -14.60
C GLU A 292 12.03 4.09 -14.22
N ILE A 293 13.06 4.62 -13.56
CA ILE A 293 13.15 6.04 -13.20
C ILE A 293 13.13 6.92 -14.45
N GLN A 294 13.84 6.52 -15.50
CA GLN A 294 13.85 7.26 -16.78
C GLN A 294 12.44 7.32 -17.40
N ALA A 295 11.72 6.18 -17.41
CA ALA A 295 10.34 6.14 -17.90
C ALA A 295 9.40 7.07 -17.11
N LEU A 296 9.55 7.11 -15.77
CA LEU A 296 8.79 8.02 -14.90
C LEU A 296 9.12 9.49 -15.20
N LYS A 297 10.40 9.85 -15.34
CA LYS A 297 10.84 11.21 -15.68
C LYS A 297 10.26 11.68 -17.01
N GLU A 298 10.32 10.84 -18.04
CA GLU A 298 9.75 11.15 -19.35
C GLU A 298 8.23 11.29 -19.30
N ALA A 299 7.60 10.56 -18.40
CA ALA A 299 6.20 10.75 -18.11
C ALA A 299 5.92 12.03 -17.29
N GLY A 300 6.92 12.77 -16.80
CA GLY A 300 6.79 13.97 -15.97
C GLY A 300 6.38 13.66 -14.53
N VAL A 301 6.63 12.44 -14.05
CA VAL A 301 6.49 12.05 -12.64
C VAL A 301 7.74 12.51 -11.90
N THR A 302 7.53 13.22 -10.79
CA THR A 302 8.62 13.80 -9.99
C THR A 302 8.80 13.12 -8.65
N GLU A 303 7.86 12.26 -8.25
CA GLU A 303 7.88 11.54 -6.99
C GLU A 303 7.71 10.03 -7.25
N TYR A 304 8.52 9.21 -6.62
CA TYR A 304 8.41 7.75 -6.68
C TYR A 304 9.02 7.10 -5.44
N LEU A 305 8.70 5.85 -5.22
CA LEU A 305 9.17 5.04 -4.11
C LEU A 305 9.88 3.79 -4.65
N LEU A 306 10.98 3.40 -4.02
CA LEU A 306 11.71 2.18 -4.35
C LEU A 306 11.28 1.05 -3.41
N TRP A 307 10.91 -0.10 -3.94
CA TRP A 307 10.57 -1.27 -3.15
C TRP A 307 11.65 -2.36 -3.22
N ASN A 308 12.21 -2.68 -2.07
CA ASN A 308 13.05 -3.86 -1.84
C ASN A 308 12.77 -4.38 -0.44
N ALA A 309 12.30 -5.63 -0.32
CA ALA A 309 11.92 -6.23 0.97
C ALA A 309 13.08 -6.30 1.98
N ALA A 310 14.33 -6.40 1.50
CA ALA A 310 15.51 -6.35 2.35
C ALA A 310 16.00 -4.91 2.61
N SER A 311 15.32 -3.90 2.03
CA SER A 311 15.71 -2.48 2.09
C SER A 311 17.17 -2.23 1.66
N GLN A 312 17.64 -2.98 0.68
CA GLN A 312 19.00 -2.85 0.14
C GLN A 312 18.94 -2.14 -1.21
N TYR A 313 19.63 -1.01 -1.30
CA TYR A 313 19.64 -0.16 -2.48
C TYR A 313 21.07 0.18 -2.88
N SER A 314 21.33 0.26 -4.19
CA SER A 314 22.63 0.65 -4.74
C SER A 314 22.72 2.16 -4.90
N THR A 315 23.87 2.73 -4.54
CA THR A 315 24.18 4.13 -4.81
C THR A 315 24.53 4.39 -6.28
N GLU A 316 24.64 3.35 -7.10
CA GLU A 316 24.91 3.44 -8.53
C GLU A 316 23.65 3.70 -9.37
N ILE A 317 22.46 3.68 -8.73
CA ILE A 317 21.19 4.03 -9.39
C ILE A 317 21.26 5.49 -9.89
N LYS A 318 20.88 5.71 -11.14
CA LYS A 318 20.79 7.04 -11.77
C LYS A 318 19.39 7.61 -11.50
N PHE A 319 19.28 8.30 -10.38
CA PHE A 319 18.03 8.94 -9.94
C PHE A 319 17.61 10.09 -10.84
#